data_26797b866ecf2cc8ba17f0a8d2dc4510
#
_entry.id   26797b866ecf2cc8ba17f0a8d2dc4510
#
_cell.length_a   1.000
_cell.length_b   1.000
_cell.length_c   1.000
_cell.angle_alpha   90.00
_cell.angle_beta   90.00
_cell.angle_gamma   90.00
#
_symmetry.space_group_name_H-M   'P 1'
#
loop_
_entity.id
_entity.type
_entity.pdbx_description
1 polymer ?
#
loop_
_entity_poly.entity_id
_entity_poly.type
_entity_poly.pdbx_seq_one_letter_code
_entity_poly.pdbx_strand_id
1 'polypeptide(L)'
;VAPEEGCAYCHGDGDVETYGEDKLYTKVVARRMIQMTQNINENWDGHVNANKEVGVTCMTCHRGQNVPSDIWFKVTPVNASTAGWSSLQNRVTPLSQYTSLPSDSLEKYLVDGEVIGVHSLESRSDEDITDPDVAAIQNAERTFALMNYVSNSLGVNCVFCHNSRAFYDPEQVTPQWGTESLGIGMVQEMNTEYLIPLGDTYPENRLGPLHGDAPKA
;
A
#
# COMPACT_ATOMS: atom_id res chain seq x y z
N VAL A 1 4.21 -12.25 17.31
CA VAL A 1 4.96 -11.35 16.42
C VAL A 1 6.46 -11.62 16.50
N ALA A 2 7.01 -11.90 17.65
CA ALA A 2 8.43 -12.23 17.85
C ALA A 2 8.57 -13.47 18.75
N PRO A 3 8.20 -14.68 18.24
CA PRO A 3 8.11 -15.87 19.10
C PRO A 3 9.47 -16.38 19.58
N GLU A 4 10.53 -16.14 18.85
CA GLU A 4 11.88 -16.61 19.19
C GLU A 4 12.57 -15.70 20.20
N GLU A 5 12.44 -14.39 20.04
CA GLU A 5 13.07 -13.38 20.91
C GLU A 5 12.26 -13.08 22.17
N GLY A 6 10.98 -13.44 22.19
CA GLY A 6 10.09 -13.24 23.33
C GLY A 6 9.93 -11.76 23.72
N CYS A 7 9.84 -11.49 25.03
CA CYS A 7 9.62 -10.14 25.55
C CYS A 7 10.81 -9.20 25.27
N ALA A 8 12.02 -9.74 25.18
CA ALA A 8 13.24 -8.98 24.96
C ALA A 8 13.27 -8.26 23.59
N TYR A 9 12.52 -8.75 22.60
CA TYR A 9 12.40 -8.11 21.29
C TYR A 9 11.92 -6.66 21.36
N CYS A 10 10.98 -6.39 22.27
CA CYS A 10 10.45 -5.02 22.45
C CYS A 10 11.00 -4.33 23.71
N HIS A 11 11.33 -5.11 24.75
CA HIS A 11 11.68 -4.55 26.05
C HIS A 11 13.18 -4.61 26.37
N GLY A 12 13.98 -5.35 25.59
CA GLY A 12 15.39 -5.60 25.86
C GLY A 12 15.57 -6.53 27.07
N ASP A 13 16.82 -6.67 27.50
CA ASP A 13 17.23 -7.55 28.60
C ASP A 13 17.21 -6.85 29.98
N GLY A 14 16.49 -5.73 30.09
CA GLY A 14 16.42 -4.93 31.31
C GLY A 14 15.42 -5.46 32.33
N ASP A 15 15.46 -4.85 33.53
CA ASP A 15 14.48 -5.13 34.60
C ASP A 15 13.06 -4.69 34.20
N VAL A 16 12.06 -5.37 34.74
CA VAL A 16 10.65 -5.09 34.50
C VAL A 16 10.26 -3.62 34.76
N GLU A 17 10.94 -2.98 35.70
CA GLU A 17 10.76 -1.54 36.00
C GLU A 17 11.05 -0.63 34.80
N THR A 18 11.95 -1.05 33.90
CA THR A 18 12.32 -0.31 32.69
C THR A 18 11.45 -0.62 31.47
N TYR A 19 10.51 -1.56 31.58
CA TYR A 19 9.64 -1.96 30.48
C TYR A 19 8.69 -0.85 30.01
N GLY A 20 8.50 0.18 30.81
CA GLY A 20 7.76 1.41 30.40
C GLY A 20 8.50 2.25 29.39
N GLU A 21 9.82 2.20 29.33
CA GLU A 21 10.67 3.08 28.53
C GLU A 21 10.78 2.60 27.06
N ASP A 22 10.83 3.52 26.13
CA ASP A 22 10.96 3.25 24.70
C ASP A 22 12.44 3.20 24.27
N LYS A 23 13.18 2.21 24.77
CA LYS A 23 14.61 2.04 24.52
C LYS A 23 14.91 1.43 23.16
N LEU A 24 14.01 0.61 22.62
CA LEU A 24 14.20 -0.11 21.36
C LEU A 24 13.24 0.40 20.29
N TYR A 25 13.75 0.54 19.06
CA TYR A 25 12.91 0.91 17.92
C TYR A 25 11.74 -0.05 17.73
N THR A 26 11.94 -1.34 17.98
CA THR A 26 10.90 -2.37 17.88
C THR A 26 9.71 -2.10 18.78
N LYS A 27 9.93 -1.51 19.97
CA LYS A 27 8.86 -1.13 20.86
C LYS A 27 8.09 0.10 20.37
N VAL A 28 8.79 1.11 19.85
CA VAL A 28 8.17 2.30 19.23
C VAL A 28 7.28 1.88 18.07
N VAL A 29 7.82 1.03 17.19
CA VAL A 29 7.07 0.45 16.06
C VAL A 29 5.85 -0.32 16.56
N ALA A 30 6.02 -1.20 17.56
CA ALA A 30 4.90 -1.99 18.09
C ALA A 30 3.77 -1.12 18.66
N ARG A 31 4.09 -0.01 19.36
CA ARG A 31 3.07 0.95 19.80
C ARG A 31 2.28 1.54 18.64
N ARG A 32 3.00 1.92 17.57
CA ARG A 32 2.35 2.48 16.38
C ARG A 32 1.48 1.45 15.68
N MET A 33 1.92 0.19 15.61
CA MET A 33 1.12 -0.91 15.05
C MET A 33 -0.15 -1.17 15.88
N ILE A 34 -0.08 -1.08 17.20
CA ILE A 34 -1.27 -1.20 18.06
C ILE A 34 -2.27 -0.08 17.76
N GLN A 35 -1.80 1.17 17.68
CA GLN A 35 -2.65 2.32 17.36
C GLN A 35 -3.29 2.16 15.96
N MET A 36 -2.50 1.74 14.97
CA MET A 36 -3.00 1.46 13.62
C MET A 36 -4.08 0.38 13.62
N THR A 37 -3.86 -0.72 14.34
CA THR A 37 -4.84 -1.81 14.44
C THR A 37 -6.13 -1.37 15.10
N GLN A 38 -6.05 -0.54 16.15
CA GLN A 38 -7.21 0.06 16.81
C GLN A 38 -7.97 0.97 15.83
N ASN A 39 -7.26 1.86 15.15
CA ASN A 39 -7.85 2.77 14.16
C ASN A 39 -8.56 2.02 13.01
N ILE A 40 -7.94 0.96 12.49
CA ILE A 40 -8.56 0.14 11.43
C ILE A 40 -9.88 -0.45 11.91
N ASN A 41 -9.93 -1.01 13.12
CA ASN A 41 -11.13 -1.62 13.66
C ASN A 41 -12.22 -0.60 14.02
N GLU A 42 -11.85 0.64 14.36
CA GLU A 42 -12.78 1.69 14.76
C GLU A 42 -13.32 2.48 13.56
N ASN A 43 -12.45 2.86 12.63
CA ASN A 43 -12.79 3.80 11.55
C ASN A 43 -12.98 3.13 10.18
N TRP A 44 -12.51 1.89 10.01
CA TRP A 44 -12.65 1.12 8.77
C TRP A 44 -13.51 -0.14 8.96
N ASP A 45 -14.40 -0.11 9.93
CA ASP A 45 -15.29 -1.24 10.26
C ASP A 45 -16.15 -1.69 9.08
N GLY A 46 -16.53 -0.76 8.21
CA GLY A 46 -17.24 -1.06 6.96
C GLY A 46 -16.45 -1.93 5.97
N HIS A 47 -15.11 -1.89 6.02
CA HIS A 47 -14.23 -2.75 5.23
C HIS A 47 -13.88 -4.04 5.98
N VAL A 48 -13.40 -3.93 7.21
CA VAL A 48 -12.86 -5.06 7.99
C VAL A 48 -13.91 -5.81 8.79
N ASN A 49 -15.15 -5.34 8.78
CA ASN A 49 -16.31 -5.98 9.44
C ASN A 49 -16.14 -6.18 10.95
N ALA A 50 -15.42 -5.27 11.61
CA ALA A 50 -15.03 -5.37 13.02
C ALA A 50 -16.23 -5.46 13.99
N ASN A 51 -17.39 -4.93 13.59
CA ASN A 51 -18.61 -4.98 14.40
C ASN A 51 -19.26 -6.37 14.49
N LYS A 52 -18.90 -7.29 13.61
CA LYS A 52 -19.49 -8.64 13.52
C LYS A 52 -18.54 -9.74 13.95
N GLU A 53 -17.24 -9.50 13.82
CA GLU A 53 -16.18 -10.46 14.10
C GLU A 53 -15.06 -9.80 14.90
N VAL A 54 -13.94 -10.47 15.01
CA VAL A 54 -12.76 -9.98 15.74
C VAL A 54 -12.12 -8.75 15.06
N GLY A 55 -12.42 -8.54 13.77
CA GLY A 55 -11.78 -7.51 12.96
C GLY A 55 -10.32 -7.84 12.63
N VAL A 56 -9.50 -6.80 12.49
CA VAL A 56 -8.06 -6.92 12.23
C VAL A 56 -7.30 -7.11 13.53
N THR A 57 -6.33 -8.02 13.52
CA THR A 57 -5.42 -8.30 14.64
C THR A 57 -3.96 -8.28 14.16
N CYS A 58 -3.00 -8.32 15.08
CA CYS A 58 -1.59 -8.45 14.73
C CYS A 58 -1.33 -9.66 13.81
N MET A 59 -2.07 -10.76 14.01
CA MET A 59 -1.94 -11.98 13.22
C MET A 59 -2.40 -11.78 11.77
N THR A 60 -3.33 -10.90 11.52
CA THR A 60 -3.87 -10.62 10.17
C THR A 60 -2.75 -10.24 9.19
N CYS A 61 -1.85 -9.36 9.62
CA CYS A 61 -0.72 -8.90 8.79
C CYS A 61 0.55 -9.72 9.04
N HIS A 62 0.88 -9.97 10.30
CA HIS A 62 2.16 -10.57 10.68
C HIS A 62 2.22 -12.09 10.52
N ARG A 63 1.11 -12.80 10.63
CA ARG A 63 1.04 -14.28 10.46
C ARG A 63 2.11 -15.05 11.22
N GLY A 64 2.46 -14.57 12.42
CA GLY A 64 3.49 -15.16 13.27
C GLY A 64 4.91 -14.66 13.04
N GLN A 65 5.13 -13.79 12.07
CA GLN A 65 6.43 -13.18 11.78
C GLN A 65 6.55 -11.79 12.42
N ASN A 66 7.76 -11.39 12.80
CA ASN A 66 8.03 -10.06 13.31
C ASN A 66 7.94 -8.96 12.22
N VAL A 67 8.12 -9.35 10.95
CA VAL A 67 7.93 -8.50 9.77
C VAL A 67 6.94 -9.16 8.84
N PRO A 68 5.88 -8.47 8.39
CA PRO A 68 5.01 -9.00 7.36
C PRO A 68 5.76 -9.32 6.07
N SER A 69 5.37 -10.38 5.37
CA SER A 69 6.05 -10.86 4.15
C SER A 69 5.84 -9.95 2.94
N ASP A 70 4.71 -9.24 2.90
CA ASP A 70 4.24 -8.55 1.70
C ASP A 70 4.38 -7.03 1.80
N ILE A 71 5.36 -6.54 2.59
CA ILE A 71 5.73 -5.12 2.62
C ILE A 71 6.43 -4.71 1.33
N TRP A 72 6.25 -3.46 0.94
CA TRP A 72 6.91 -2.91 -0.24
C TRP A 72 7.63 -1.59 0.05
N PHE A 73 8.52 -1.21 -0.85
CA PHE A 73 9.33 0.00 -0.83
C PHE A 73 9.21 0.74 -2.17
N LYS A 74 9.55 2.02 -2.17
CA LYS A 74 9.61 2.80 -3.40
C LYS A 74 10.64 2.21 -4.37
N VAL A 75 10.30 2.28 -5.64
CA VAL A 75 11.18 1.78 -6.71
C VAL A 75 12.09 2.90 -7.20
N THR A 76 13.41 2.67 -7.14
CA THR A 76 14.38 3.62 -7.66
C THR A 76 14.28 3.73 -9.18
N PRO A 77 14.03 4.92 -9.77
CA PRO A 77 14.05 5.10 -11.21
C PRO A 77 15.43 4.79 -11.80
N VAL A 78 15.47 4.12 -12.97
CA VAL A 78 16.70 3.88 -13.69
C VAL A 78 16.90 4.97 -14.72
N ASN A 79 18.06 5.66 -14.67
CA ASN A 79 18.45 6.68 -15.67
C ASN A 79 17.34 7.72 -15.94
N ALA A 80 16.68 8.23 -14.90
CA ALA A 80 15.57 9.18 -15.01
C ALA A 80 15.92 10.41 -15.88
N SER A 81 17.19 10.84 -15.86
CA SER A 81 17.67 11.99 -16.63
C SER A 81 17.64 11.77 -18.14
N THR A 82 17.70 10.53 -18.61
CA THR A 82 17.76 10.20 -20.05
C THR A 82 16.51 9.51 -20.56
N ALA A 83 15.83 8.74 -19.71
CA ALA A 83 14.69 7.93 -20.09
C ALA A 83 13.32 8.58 -19.81
N GLY A 84 13.29 9.68 -19.04
CA GLY A 84 12.04 10.35 -18.66
C GLY A 84 11.05 9.38 -18.01
N TRP A 85 9.80 9.41 -18.43
CA TRP A 85 8.74 8.54 -17.93
C TRP A 85 9.03 7.05 -18.10
N SER A 86 9.74 6.64 -19.14
CA SER A 86 10.08 5.23 -19.39
C SER A 86 11.06 4.66 -18.36
N SER A 87 11.69 5.50 -17.54
CA SER A 87 12.57 5.06 -16.45
C SER A 87 11.86 4.19 -15.39
N LEU A 88 10.54 4.30 -15.33
CA LEU A 88 9.69 3.56 -14.39
C LEU A 88 9.04 2.32 -15.00
N GLN A 89 9.21 2.12 -16.32
CA GLN A 89 8.70 0.95 -17.04
C GLN A 89 9.77 -0.11 -17.29
N ASN A 90 9.36 -1.25 -17.80
CA ASN A 90 10.23 -2.37 -18.19
C ASN A 90 11.14 -2.86 -17.03
N ARG A 91 10.60 -2.86 -15.83
CA ARG A 91 11.27 -3.33 -14.61
C ARG A 91 10.48 -4.45 -13.97
N VAL A 92 11.15 -5.54 -13.71
CA VAL A 92 10.59 -6.61 -12.86
C VAL A 92 10.70 -6.15 -11.41
N THR A 93 9.56 -6.02 -10.76
CA THR A 93 9.48 -5.80 -9.31
C THR A 93 8.65 -6.90 -8.68
N PRO A 94 8.82 -7.22 -7.39
CA PRO A 94 7.98 -8.21 -6.71
C PRO A 94 6.49 -7.89 -6.76
N LEU A 95 6.14 -6.61 -6.90
CA LEU A 95 4.78 -6.10 -6.90
C LEU A 95 4.19 -6.02 -8.29
N SER A 96 4.99 -5.71 -9.30
CA SER A 96 4.59 -5.69 -10.70
C SER A 96 5.19 -6.90 -11.41
N GLN A 97 4.38 -7.87 -11.71
CA GLN A 97 4.78 -9.05 -12.48
C GLN A 97 4.94 -8.73 -13.97
N TYR A 98 4.50 -7.55 -14.40
CA TYR A 98 4.52 -7.09 -15.79
C TYR A 98 5.57 -6.00 -15.96
N THR A 99 6.60 -6.28 -16.73
CA THR A 99 7.72 -5.36 -16.96
C THR A 99 7.34 -4.13 -17.80
N SER A 100 6.26 -4.22 -18.59
CA SER A 100 5.78 -3.12 -19.43
C SER A 100 4.93 -2.08 -18.69
N LEU A 101 4.48 -2.39 -17.48
CA LEU A 101 3.66 -1.47 -16.67
C LEU A 101 4.54 -0.56 -15.81
N PRO A 102 4.06 0.66 -15.47
CA PRO A 102 4.77 1.54 -14.57
C PRO A 102 4.98 0.91 -13.19
N SER A 103 6.18 1.05 -12.65
CA SER A 103 6.58 0.49 -11.35
C SER A 103 6.28 1.41 -10.16
N ASP A 104 5.78 2.63 -10.41
CA ASP A 104 5.45 3.65 -9.41
C ASP A 104 3.96 3.68 -9.02
N SER A 105 3.15 2.75 -9.53
CA SER A 105 1.70 2.80 -9.34
C SER A 105 1.28 2.72 -7.87
N LEU A 106 1.95 1.91 -7.05
CA LEU A 106 1.65 1.83 -5.63
C LEU A 106 2.02 3.12 -4.90
N GLU A 107 3.17 3.72 -5.23
CA GLU A 107 3.56 5.02 -4.68
C GLU A 107 2.51 6.09 -5.01
N LYS A 108 2.13 6.19 -6.29
CA LYS A 108 1.18 7.20 -6.76
C LYS A 108 -0.20 7.07 -6.12
N TYR A 109 -0.71 5.86 -6.03
CA TYR A 109 -2.07 5.64 -5.57
C TYR A 109 -2.18 5.34 -4.07
N LEU A 110 -1.25 4.60 -3.49
CA LEU A 110 -1.33 4.16 -2.09
C LEU A 110 -0.51 5.03 -1.12
N VAL A 111 0.21 6.03 -1.62
CA VAL A 111 0.97 7.01 -0.81
C VAL A 111 0.62 8.44 -1.20
N ASP A 112 0.78 8.82 -2.47
CA ASP A 112 0.54 10.18 -2.94
C ASP A 112 -0.96 10.51 -3.03
N GLY A 113 -1.84 9.49 -3.02
CA GLY A 113 -3.29 9.66 -3.07
C GLY A 113 -3.80 10.22 -4.39
N GLU A 114 -3.06 10.01 -5.50
CA GLU A 114 -3.52 10.42 -6.82
C GLU A 114 -4.84 9.73 -7.18
N VAL A 115 -5.65 10.40 -7.99
CA VAL A 115 -6.94 9.86 -8.46
C VAL A 115 -6.71 8.63 -9.33
N ILE A 116 -7.33 7.52 -8.94
CA ILE A 116 -7.32 6.29 -9.73
C ILE A 116 -8.27 6.49 -10.91
N GLY A 117 -7.71 6.65 -12.09
CA GLY A 117 -8.50 6.92 -13.30
C GLY A 117 -7.94 6.22 -14.53
N VAL A 118 -8.77 6.14 -15.54
CA VAL A 118 -8.41 5.65 -16.87
C VAL A 118 -8.66 6.74 -17.89
N HIS A 119 -7.95 6.66 -19.02
CA HIS A 119 -8.17 7.57 -20.12
C HIS A 119 -9.60 7.43 -20.66
N SER A 120 -10.40 8.49 -20.61
CA SER A 120 -11.72 8.54 -21.21
C SER A 120 -11.60 8.72 -22.74
N LEU A 121 -12.43 7.98 -23.49
CA LEU A 121 -12.54 8.19 -24.93
C LEU A 121 -13.06 9.59 -25.29
N GLU A 122 -13.77 10.22 -24.39
CA GLU A 122 -14.28 11.59 -24.53
C GLU A 122 -13.16 12.64 -24.44
N SER A 123 -12.08 12.33 -23.75
CA SER A 123 -10.89 13.20 -23.67
C SER A 123 -9.98 13.11 -24.90
N ARG A 124 -10.38 12.44 -25.97
CA ARG A 124 -9.73 12.46 -27.29
C ARG A 124 -10.17 13.66 -28.17
N SER A 125 -10.96 14.59 -27.66
CA SER A 125 -11.17 15.85 -28.35
C SER A 125 -9.83 16.60 -28.46
N ASP A 126 -9.51 17.11 -29.62
CA ASP A 126 -8.22 17.70 -29.99
C ASP A 126 -7.78 18.92 -29.15
N GLU A 127 -8.52 19.28 -28.11
CA GLU A 127 -8.34 20.55 -27.42
C GLU A 127 -7.42 20.49 -26.20
N ASP A 128 -7.15 19.33 -25.59
CA ASP A 128 -6.42 19.31 -24.30
C ASP A 128 -5.50 18.11 -24.04
N ILE A 129 -4.64 17.76 -24.99
CA ILE A 129 -3.52 16.82 -24.70
C ILE A 129 -2.49 17.44 -23.72
N THR A 130 -2.62 18.74 -23.44
CA THR A 130 -1.71 19.48 -22.56
C THR A 130 -2.27 19.69 -21.14
N ASP A 131 -3.52 19.33 -20.87
CA ASP A 131 -4.11 19.43 -19.55
C ASP A 131 -3.54 18.32 -18.65
N PRO A 132 -2.86 18.64 -17.53
CA PRO A 132 -2.37 17.65 -16.59
C PRO A 132 -3.51 16.87 -15.91
N ASP A 133 -4.73 17.37 -15.92
CA ASP A 133 -5.91 16.71 -15.36
C ASP A 133 -6.55 15.69 -16.32
N VAL A 134 -6.14 15.68 -17.58
CA VAL A 134 -6.54 14.63 -18.54
C VAL A 134 -5.75 13.36 -18.24
N ALA A 135 -6.46 12.28 -17.92
CA ALA A 135 -5.84 10.99 -17.66
C ALA A 135 -5.05 10.48 -18.88
N ALA A 136 -3.74 10.64 -18.83
CA ALA A 136 -2.85 10.19 -19.89
C ALA A 136 -2.80 8.66 -19.97
N ILE A 137 -2.30 8.11 -21.07
CA ILE A 137 -2.09 6.66 -21.25
C ILE A 137 -1.27 6.09 -20.07
N GLN A 138 -0.27 6.82 -19.58
CA GLN A 138 0.53 6.41 -18.42
C GLN A 138 -0.31 6.24 -17.15
N ASN A 139 -1.33 7.06 -16.92
CA ASN A 139 -2.24 6.90 -15.78
C ASN A 139 -3.13 5.67 -15.95
N ALA A 140 -3.60 5.38 -17.16
CA ALA A 140 -4.30 4.13 -17.44
C ALA A 140 -3.42 2.91 -17.19
N GLU A 141 -2.15 2.96 -17.59
CA GLU A 141 -1.17 1.90 -17.33
C GLU A 141 -0.88 1.76 -15.83
N ARG A 142 -0.75 2.85 -15.08
CA ARG A 142 -0.60 2.81 -13.61
C ARG A 142 -1.83 2.22 -12.93
N THR A 143 -3.02 2.65 -13.34
CA THR A 143 -4.28 2.08 -12.83
C THR A 143 -4.34 0.59 -13.11
N PHE A 144 -3.98 0.15 -14.31
CA PHE A 144 -3.93 -1.27 -14.64
C PHE A 144 -2.90 -2.03 -13.79
N ALA A 145 -1.74 -1.43 -13.52
CA ALA A 145 -0.74 -2.02 -12.63
C ALA A 145 -1.28 -2.19 -11.20
N LEU A 146 -1.95 -1.15 -10.65
CA LEU A 146 -2.60 -1.24 -9.33
C LEU A 146 -3.66 -2.33 -9.31
N MET A 147 -4.53 -2.41 -10.32
CA MET A 147 -5.60 -3.42 -10.38
C MET A 147 -5.04 -4.85 -10.47
N ASN A 148 -3.91 -5.05 -11.15
CA ASN A 148 -3.22 -6.34 -11.14
C ASN A 148 -2.65 -6.66 -9.75
N TYR A 149 -2.06 -5.68 -9.06
CA TYR A 149 -1.59 -5.86 -7.70
C TYR A 149 -2.73 -6.26 -6.76
N VAL A 150 -3.85 -5.53 -6.77
CA VAL A 150 -5.04 -5.82 -5.97
C VAL A 150 -5.58 -7.23 -6.28
N SER A 151 -5.76 -7.55 -7.56
CA SER A 151 -6.26 -8.86 -7.99
C SER A 151 -5.38 -10.00 -7.53
N ASN A 152 -4.07 -9.85 -7.62
CA ASN A 152 -3.10 -10.85 -7.18
C ASN A 152 -3.11 -10.99 -5.63
N SER A 153 -3.16 -9.87 -4.92
CA SER A 153 -3.18 -9.85 -3.45
C SER A 153 -4.43 -10.53 -2.89
N LEU A 154 -5.58 -10.31 -3.52
CA LEU A 154 -6.84 -10.92 -3.13
C LEU A 154 -7.06 -12.34 -3.70
N GLY A 155 -6.24 -12.76 -4.66
CA GLY A 155 -6.43 -14.04 -5.35
C GLY A 155 -7.68 -14.10 -6.21
N VAL A 156 -8.12 -12.96 -6.78
CA VAL A 156 -9.33 -12.84 -7.59
C VAL A 156 -9.00 -12.27 -8.98
N ASN A 157 -9.95 -12.32 -9.89
CA ASN A 157 -9.84 -11.70 -11.21
C ASN A 157 -10.62 -10.37 -11.29
N CYS A 158 -10.43 -9.64 -12.38
CA CYS A 158 -11.04 -8.32 -12.60
C CYS A 158 -12.58 -8.31 -12.46
N VAL A 159 -13.25 -9.38 -12.86
CA VAL A 159 -14.73 -9.46 -12.83
C VAL A 159 -15.29 -9.77 -11.44
N PHE A 160 -14.43 -9.96 -10.46
CA PHE A 160 -14.87 -9.99 -9.06
C PHE A 160 -15.41 -8.63 -8.60
N CYS A 161 -14.79 -7.54 -9.06
CA CYS A 161 -15.18 -6.17 -8.73
C CYS A 161 -15.85 -5.45 -9.91
N HIS A 162 -15.48 -5.75 -11.16
CA HIS A 162 -15.93 -5.04 -12.35
C HIS A 162 -16.90 -5.85 -13.21
N ASN A 163 -17.82 -5.16 -13.87
CA ASN A 163 -18.57 -5.71 -14.99
C ASN A 163 -17.70 -5.64 -16.26
N SER A 164 -17.37 -6.77 -16.87
CA SER A 164 -16.51 -6.83 -18.06
C SER A 164 -17.05 -6.09 -19.29
N ARG A 165 -18.34 -5.77 -19.31
CA ARG A 165 -18.96 -4.99 -20.40
C ARG A 165 -18.96 -3.50 -20.15
N ALA A 166 -18.68 -3.07 -18.91
CA ALA A 166 -18.76 -1.69 -18.48
C ALA A 166 -17.76 -1.43 -17.33
N PHE A 167 -16.48 -1.65 -17.57
CA PHE A 167 -15.42 -1.48 -16.58
C PHE A 167 -15.35 -0.07 -15.97
N TYR A 168 -15.75 0.93 -16.73
CA TYR A 168 -15.70 2.34 -16.36
C TYR A 168 -16.99 2.82 -15.67
N ASP A 169 -18.04 2.02 -15.63
CA ASP A 169 -19.34 2.44 -15.15
C ASP A 169 -19.53 2.04 -13.67
N PRO A 170 -19.49 3.00 -12.74
CA PRO A 170 -19.63 2.73 -11.31
C PRO A 170 -21.03 2.23 -10.91
N GLU A 171 -22.04 2.39 -11.78
CA GLU A 171 -23.38 1.89 -11.51
C GLU A 171 -23.54 0.39 -11.84
N GLN A 172 -22.59 -0.17 -12.60
CA GLN A 172 -22.61 -1.56 -13.04
C GLN A 172 -21.58 -2.45 -12.38
N VAL A 173 -20.90 -1.95 -11.36
CA VAL A 173 -19.92 -2.72 -10.59
C VAL A 173 -20.59 -3.69 -9.62
N THR A 174 -19.83 -4.64 -9.10
CA THR A 174 -20.29 -5.55 -8.06
C THR A 174 -20.21 -4.88 -6.67
N PRO A 175 -20.90 -5.40 -5.64
CA PRO A 175 -20.76 -4.88 -4.28
C PRO A 175 -19.31 -4.91 -3.74
N GLN A 176 -18.49 -5.86 -4.22
CA GLN A 176 -17.08 -6.01 -3.84
C GLN A 176 -16.24 -4.79 -4.25
N TRP A 177 -16.60 -4.12 -5.33
CA TRP A 177 -15.93 -2.88 -5.73
C TRP A 177 -16.02 -1.78 -4.65
N GLY A 178 -17.20 -1.63 -4.03
CA GLY A 178 -17.39 -0.68 -2.93
C GLY A 178 -16.54 -1.03 -1.71
N THR A 179 -16.47 -2.32 -1.37
CA THR A 179 -15.62 -2.80 -0.27
C THR A 179 -14.13 -2.53 -0.57
N GLU A 180 -13.69 -2.80 -1.79
CA GLU A 180 -12.29 -2.57 -2.20
C GLU A 180 -11.93 -1.09 -2.24
N SER A 181 -12.84 -0.23 -2.66
CA SER A 181 -12.63 1.23 -2.62
C SER A 181 -12.34 1.73 -1.20
N LEU A 182 -13.05 1.19 -0.20
CA LEU A 182 -12.76 1.44 1.21
C LEU A 182 -11.39 0.87 1.61
N GLY A 183 -11.05 -0.33 1.13
CA GLY A 183 -9.76 -0.96 1.38
C GLY A 183 -8.58 -0.13 0.87
N ILE A 184 -8.69 0.43 -0.33
CA ILE A 184 -7.67 1.34 -0.87
C ILE A 184 -7.48 2.55 0.03
N GLY A 185 -8.57 3.22 0.46
CA GLY A 185 -8.50 4.35 1.39
C GLY A 185 -7.86 3.98 2.73
N MET A 186 -8.20 2.81 3.27
CA MET A 186 -7.60 2.28 4.48
C MET A 186 -6.09 2.08 4.32
N VAL A 187 -5.63 1.50 3.21
CA VAL A 187 -4.20 1.29 2.95
C VAL A 187 -3.46 2.62 2.76
N GLN A 188 -4.07 3.61 2.11
CA GLN A 188 -3.53 4.96 2.02
C GLN A 188 -3.29 5.55 3.41
N GLU A 189 -4.27 5.50 4.29
CA GLU A 189 -4.13 5.98 5.67
C GLU A 189 -3.09 5.18 6.45
N MET A 190 -3.07 3.85 6.34
CA MET A 190 -2.04 3.03 6.97
C MET A 190 -0.63 3.48 6.57
N ASN A 191 -0.40 3.73 5.29
CA ASN A 191 0.90 4.14 4.78
C ASN A 191 1.26 5.55 5.25
N THR A 192 0.37 6.53 5.07
CA THR A 192 0.67 7.95 5.30
C THR A 192 0.71 8.31 6.78
N GLU A 193 -0.22 7.78 7.57
CA GLU A 193 -0.34 8.14 8.97
C GLU A 193 0.50 7.24 9.91
N TYR A 194 0.67 5.96 9.57
CA TYR A 194 1.25 5.00 10.51
C TYR A 194 2.63 4.48 10.10
N LEU A 195 2.83 4.11 8.83
CA LEU A 195 4.04 3.41 8.41
C LEU A 195 5.17 4.35 7.97
N ILE A 196 4.87 5.31 7.10
CA ILE A 196 5.87 6.29 6.61
C ILE A 196 6.46 7.13 7.74
N PRO A 197 5.69 7.63 8.72
CA PRO A 197 6.26 8.40 9.83
C PRO A 197 7.25 7.63 10.72
N LEU A 198 7.31 6.31 10.59
CA LEU A 198 8.30 5.49 11.29
C LEU A 198 9.67 5.45 10.60
N GLY A 199 9.83 6.11 9.45
CA GLY A 199 11.09 6.13 8.70
C GLY A 199 12.31 6.51 9.55
N ASP A 200 12.17 7.54 10.38
CA ASP A 200 13.23 7.99 11.29
C ASP A 200 13.48 7.06 12.49
N THR A 201 12.55 6.13 12.73
CA THR A 201 12.62 5.18 13.85
C THR A 201 13.35 3.90 13.44
N TYR A 202 13.24 3.50 12.18
CA TYR A 202 13.85 2.26 11.69
C TYR A 202 15.36 2.38 11.56
N PRO A 203 16.11 1.33 11.93
CA PRO A 203 17.52 1.25 11.56
C PRO A 203 17.68 1.09 10.03
N GLU A 204 18.82 1.51 9.50
CA GLU A 204 19.07 1.58 8.06
C GLU A 204 18.83 0.26 7.32
N ASN A 205 19.14 -0.87 7.95
CA ASN A 205 18.92 -2.20 7.38
C ASN A 205 17.42 -2.63 7.28
N ARG A 206 16.52 -1.80 7.79
CA ARG A 206 15.06 -2.00 7.73
C ARG A 206 14.38 -1.04 6.76
N LEU A 207 15.13 -0.12 6.18
CA LEU A 207 14.67 0.84 5.19
C LEU A 207 14.86 0.30 3.77
N GLY A 208 14.08 0.83 2.84
CA GLY A 208 14.18 0.51 1.42
C GLY A 208 15.43 1.09 0.74
N PRO A 209 15.60 0.82 -0.56
CA PRO A 209 16.77 1.23 -1.32
C PRO A 209 16.89 2.76 -1.48
N LEU A 210 15.81 3.49 -1.30
CA LEU A 210 15.82 4.96 -1.23
C LEU A 210 15.98 5.37 0.22
N HIS A 211 16.98 6.22 0.50
CA HIS A 211 17.31 6.63 1.86
C HIS A 211 16.09 7.14 2.63
N GLY A 212 15.86 6.60 3.82
CA GLY A 212 14.70 6.96 4.65
C GLY A 212 13.36 6.36 4.21
N ASP A 213 13.34 5.49 3.22
CA ASP A 213 12.10 4.89 2.71
C ASP A 213 11.56 3.79 3.64
N ALA A 214 10.59 4.14 4.48
CA ALA A 214 9.94 3.20 5.37
C ALA A 214 9.18 2.10 4.62
N PRO A 215 9.05 0.88 5.19
CA PRO A 215 8.21 -0.16 4.63
C PRO A 215 6.73 0.26 4.60
N LYS A 216 6.02 -0.16 3.57
CA LYS A 216 4.61 0.16 3.31
C LYS A 216 3.78 -1.11 3.19
N ALA A 217 2.47 -0.96 3.40
CA ALA A 217 1.46 -2.00 3.22
C ALA A 217 0.86 -1.98 1.81
#